data_8bb6d7cb1a871a735cd5045380f87ea6
#
_entry.id   8bb6d7cb1a871a735cd5045380f87ea6
#
_cell.length_a   1.000
_cell.length_b   1.000
_cell.length_c   1.000
_cell.angle_alpha   90.00
_cell.angle_beta   90.00
_cell.angle_gamma   90.00
#
_symmetry.space_group_name_H-M   'P 1'
#
loop_
_entity.id
_entity.type
_entity.pdbx_description
1 polymer ?
#
loop_
_entity_poly.entity_id
_entity_poly.type
_entity_poly.pdbx_seq_one_letter_code
_entity_poly.pdbx_strand_id
1 'polypeptide(L)'
;MNPSLSESKKKALYGLITQRYDVHMSRFPYAKYPSEPLNEWRKQFADPQHVRPDMIRSALNWRCGFWQRSNAPFPQKKITITAIKSWPEFIEQKLTDHAAILSFWTDKFRDTAFGFDAAAFLLHLLHPSELELADTHRLAAMRDLLAEIGHELQSEASASDLVVLSLYTEFFRGLLPKMQSQHGEQSSVRLDRFLMAYGNREALAKLSEKFGPSVEPIVPYVDWNDLTSEHFLPGKILGRANADILFACLLLTLDHNPEKASILTVEGVVELLPLGSGGICNPGSYHYAMIAMFGGQKERDFFVFEDEALSKAFTEQANNSTRDMRFYRKHGHAKISINPKFTKD
;
A
#
# COMPACT_ATOMS: atom_id res chain seq x y z
N MET A 1 33.49 6.09 2.26
CA MET A 1 32.79 4.95 1.66
C MET A 1 32.65 3.87 2.72
N ASN A 2 31.46 3.52 3.13
CA ASN A 2 31.26 2.31 3.95
C ASN A 2 31.60 1.09 3.08
N PRO A 3 32.35 0.11 3.59
CA PRO A 3 32.64 -1.09 2.82
C PRO A 3 31.32 -1.81 2.50
N SER A 4 31.17 -2.22 1.25
CA SER A 4 30.03 -3.01 0.83
C SER A 4 29.80 -4.18 1.79
N LEU A 5 28.55 -4.47 2.13
CA LEU A 5 28.19 -5.58 3.03
C LEU A 5 28.79 -6.89 2.52
N SER A 6 29.57 -7.57 3.37
CA SER A 6 30.10 -8.90 3.06
C SER A 6 28.96 -9.91 2.86
N GLU A 7 29.18 -10.98 2.11
CA GLU A 7 28.18 -12.03 1.88
C GLU A 7 27.69 -12.68 3.17
N SER A 8 28.55 -12.80 4.18
CA SER A 8 28.17 -13.31 5.51
C SER A 8 27.19 -12.36 6.21
N LYS A 9 27.41 -11.04 6.13
CA LYS A 9 26.53 -10.03 6.69
C LYS A 9 25.19 -9.96 5.93
N LYS A 10 25.20 -10.06 4.61
CA LYS A 10 23.97 -10.16 3.80
C LYS A 10 23.15 -11.40 4.16
N LYS A 11 23.82 -12.54 4.40
CA LYS A 11 23.14 -13.78 4.84
C LYS A 11 22.53 -13.62 6.22
N ALA A 12 23.23 -12.97 7.16
CA ALA A 12 22.71 -12.71 8.52
C ALA A 12 21.49 -11.78 8.46
N LEU A 13 21.56 -10.66 7.72
CA LEU A 13 20.43 -9.75 7.50
C LEU A 13 19.22 -10.47 6.93
N TYR A 14 19.44 -11.27 5.89
CA TYR A 14 18.38 -12.05 5.28
C TYR A 14 17.72 -13.02 6.28
N GLY A 15 18.52 -13.67 7.11
CA GLY A 15 18.01 -14.54 8.19
C GLY A 15 17.12 -13.78 9.18
N LEU A 16 17.54 -12.58 9.61
CA LEU A 16 16.74 -11.71 10.49
C LEU A 16 15.42 -11.27 9.82
N ILE A 17 15.50 -10.87 8.54
CA ILE A 17 14.30 -10.47 7.78
C ILE A 17 13.32 -11.64 7.69
N THR A 18 13.78 -12.83 7.31
CA THR A 18 12.94 -14.02 7.17
C THR A 18 12.28 -14.40 8.51
N GLN A 19 13.04 -14.37 9.60
CA GLN A 19 12.52 -14.70 10.93
C GLN A 19 11.41 -13.73 11.39
N ARG A 20 11.45 -12.48 10.95
CA ARG A 20 10.55 -11.41 11.42
C ARG A 20 9.47 -11.04 10.42
N TYR A 21 9.56 -11.56 9.21
CA TYR A 21 8.71 -11.14 8.10
C TYR A 21 7.22 -11.21 8.46
N ASP A 22 6.73 -12.37 8.87
CA ASP A 22 5.31 -12.59 9.12
C ASP A 22 4.77 -11.72 10.26
N VAL A 23 5.55 -11.54 11.33
CA VAL A 23 5.17 -10.69 12.47
C VAL A 23 4.96 -9.24 12.03
N HIS A 24 5.87 -8.67 11.24
CA HIS A 24 5.77 -7.28 10.80
C HIS A 24 4.78 -7.09 9.65
N MET A 25 4.66 -8.07 8.76
CA MET A 25 3.74 -8.00 7.64
C MET A 25 2.28 -8.27 8.04
N SER A 26 2.05 -8.92 9.18
CA SER A 26 0.70 -9.25 9.68
C SER A 26 -0.23 -8.04 9.83
N ARG A 27 0.29 -6.82 9.82
CA ARG A 27 -0.48 -5.56 9.96
C ARG A 27 -0.18 -4.54 8.87
N PHE A 28 0.56 -4.92 7.83
CA PHE A 28 0.84 -4.01 6.75
C PHE A 28 -0.47 -3.60 6.05
N PRO A 29 -0.74 -2.29 5.87
CA PRO A 29 -2.00 -1.83 5.30
C PRO A 29 -1.96 -1.83 3.76
N TYR A 30 -2.02 -3.00 3.14
CA TYR A 30 -1.85 -3.23 1.71
C TYR A 30 -2.74 -2.33 0.84
N ALA A 31 -4.01 -2.13 1.21
CA ALA A 31 -4.93 -1.29 0.46
C ALA A 31 -4.53 0.21 0.44
N LYS A 32 -3.70 0.64 1.38
CA LYS A 32 -3.20 2.03 1.41
C LYS A 32 -1.96 2.23 0.56
N TYR A 33 -1.22 1.16 0.30
CA TYR A 33 0.06 1.18 -0.40
C TYR A 33 0.11 0.09 -1.48
N PRO A 34 -0.81 0.12 -2.47
CA PRO A 34 -0.71 -0.78 -3.62
C PRO A 34 0.57 -0.48 -4.40
N SER A 35 1.18 -1.49 -5.00
CA SER A 35 2.45 -1.35 -5.72
C SER A 35 2.28 -0.82 -7.15
N GLU A 36 1.15 -1.09 -7.77
CA GLU A 36 0.86 -0.80 -9.17
C GLU A 36 1.02 0.68 -9.52
N PRO A 37 0.44 1.64 -8.75
CA PRO A 37 0.57 3.04 -9.07
C PRO A 37 2.00 3.55 -8.98
N LEU A 38 2.84 2.97 -8.12
CA LEU A 38 4.23 3.37 -7.96
C LEU A 38 5.03 3.12 -9.24
N ASN A 39 4.82 1.96 -9.88
CA ASN A 39 5.50 1.63 -11.14
C ASN A 39 5.09 2.58 -12.28
N GLU A 40 3.82 2.96 -12.31
CA GLU A 40 3.32 3.94 -13.28
C GLU A 40 3.92 5.33 -13.04
N TRP A 41 3.96 5.80 -11.80
CA TRP A 41 4.56 7.10 -11.48
C TRP A 41 6.06 7.13 -11.77
N ARG A 42 6.82 6.06 -11.52
CA ARG A 42 8.23 5.95 -11.91
C ARG A 42 8.46 6.20 -13.41
N LYS A 43 7.54 5.71 -14.26
CA LYS A 43 7.58 5.97 -15.70
C LYS A 43 7.22 7.41 -16.04
N GLN A 44 6.16 7.94 -15.42
CA GLN A 44 5.63 9.28 -15.70
C GLN A 44 6.60 10.38 -15.23
N PHE A 45 7.21 10.22 -14.06
CA PHE A 45 8.14 11.20 -13.50
C PHE A 45 9.54 11.17 -14.15
N ALA A 46 9.85 10.12 -14.93
CA ALA A 46 11.08 10.07 -15.73
C ALA A 46 11.16 11.23 -16.75
N ASP A 47 10.02 11.82 -17.12
CA ASP A 47 9.94 13.07 -17.89
C ASP A 47 9.23 14.15 -17.08
N PRO A 48 9.96 14.94 -16.29
CA PRO A 48 9.38 15.91 -15.36
C PRO A 48 8.54 17.01 -16.04
N GLN A 49 8.79 17.30 -17.33
CA GLN A 49 8.05 18.32 -18.08
C GLN A 49 6.60 17.92 -18.35
N HIS A 50 6.31 16.62 -18.39
CA HIS A 50 4.98 16.09 -18.66
C HIS A 50 4.21 15.70 -17.38
N VAL A 51 4.81 15.93 -16.21
CA VAL A 51 4.14 15.63 -14.93
C VAL A 51 3.05 16.68 -14.63
N ARG A 52 1.82 16.20 -14.51
CA ARG A 52 0.65 17.02 -14.23
C ARG A 52 0.37 17.16 -12.71
N PRO A 53 -0.34 18.23 -12.30
CA PRO A 53 -0.72 18.44 -10.90
C PRO A 53 -1.50 17.28 -10.24
N ASP A 54 -2.33 16.58 -11.02
CA ASP A 54 -3.08 15.40 -10.55
C ASP A 54 -2.18 14.20 -10.26
N MET A 55 -1.12 13.99 -11.06
CA MET A 55 -0.12 12.96 -10.84
C MET A 55 0.68 13.25 -9.55
N ILE A 56 1.15 14.49 -9.36
CA ILE A 56 1.84 14.91 -8.13
C ILE A 56 0.96 14.67 -6.90
N ARG A 57 -0.30 15.07 -6.97
CA ARG A 57 -1.26 14.86 -5.88
C ARG A 57 -1.46 13.38 -5.58
N SER A 58 -1.68 12.57 -6.61
CA SER A 58 -1.89 11.13 -6.47
C SER A 58 -0.70 10.44 -5.82
N ALA A 59 0.50 10.72 -6.31
CA ALA A 59 1.74 10.13 -5.82
C ALA A 59 2.02 10.53 -4.35
N LEU A 60 1.93 11.80 -4.01
CA LEU A 60 2.15 12.27 -2.64
C LEU A 60 1.05 11.82 -1.66
N ASN A 61 -0.19 11.68 -2.12
CA ASN A 61 -1.26 11.10 -1.31
C ASN A 61 -1.00 9.61 -1.04
N TRP A 62 -0.56 8.86 -2.04
CA TRP A 62 -0.18 7.46 -1.86
C TRP A 62 0.93 7.29 -0.83
N ARG A 63 1.98 8.10 -0.90
CA ARG A 63 3.09 8.08 0.06
C ARG A 63 2.60 8.17 1.52
N CYS A 64 1.55 8.94 1.77
CA CYS A 64 0.96 9.13 3.10
C CYS A 64 -0.15 8.11 3.43
N GLY A 65 -0.42 7.12 2.59
CA GLY A 65 -1.54 6.17 2.79
C GLY A 65 -2.92 6.76 2.53
N PHE A 66 -3.02 7.87 1.80
CA PHE A 66 -4.27 8.52 1.39
C PHE A 66 -4.56 8.36 -0.10
N TRP A 67 -4.02 7.33 -0.72
CA TRP A 67 -4.26 7.02 -2.11
C TRP A 67 -5.77 6.94 -2.41
N GLN A 68 -6.17 7.54 -3.54
CA GLN A 68 -7.57 7.69 -3.97
C GLN A 68 -8.50 8.47 -3.00
N ARG A 69 -7.96 9.16 -2.01
CA ARG A 69 -8.76 10.03 -1.17
C ARG A 69 -8.66 11.48 -1.65
N SER A 70 -9.80 12.12 -1.80
CA SER A 70 -9.88 13.53 -2.21
C SER A 70 -9.29 14.49 -1.18
N ASN A 71 -9.34 14.11 0.10
CA ASN A 71 -8.94 14.95 1.22
C ASN A 71 -7.84 14.28 2.04
N ALA A 72 -6.58 14.62 1.74
CA ALA A 72 -5.48 14.32 2.66
C ALA A 72 -5.54 15.27 3.87
N PRO A 73 -5.23 14.80 5.10
CA PRO A 73 -5.17 15.66 6.26
C PRO A 73 -4.02 16.67 6.15
N PHE A 74 -4.14 17.76 6.87
CA PHE A 74 -3.03 18.65 7.15
C PHE A 74 -2.05 17.93 8.11
N PRO A 75 -0.73 17.84 7.86
CA PRO A 75 0.10 18.65 6.94
C PRO A 75 0.29 18.09 5.51
N GLN A 76 -0.14 16.85 5.19
CA GLN A 76 0.07 16.24 3.87
C GLN A 76 -0.52 17.09 2.74
N LYS A 77 -1.68 17.69 2.99
CA LYS A 77 -2.29 18.64 2.04
C LYS A 77 -1.37 19.83 1.75
N LYS A 78 -0.65 20.34 2.77
CA LYS A 78 0.32 21.43 2.59
C LYS A 78 1.47 21.01 1.69
N ILE A 79 2.06 19.82 1.92
CA ILE A 79 3.12 19.24 1.08
C ILE A 79 2.68 19.16 -0.38
N THR A 80 1.52 18.57 -0.62
CA THR A 80 0.98 18.39 -1.98
C THR A 80 0.74 19.72 -2.70
N ILE A 81 0.15 20.71 -2.01
CA ILE A 81 -0.06 22.05 -2.58
C ILE A 81 1.27 22.73 -2.88
N THR A 82 2.23 22.64 -1.98
CA THR A 82 3.57 23.23 -2.16
C THR A 82 4.27 22.58 -3.34
N ALA A 83 4.26 21.25 -3.46
CA ALA A 83 4.85 20.55 -4.58
C ALA A 83 4.26 21.00 -5.93
N ILE A 84 2.92 21.04 -6.03
CA ILE A 84 2.23 21.48 -7.25
C ILE A 84 2.60 22.93 -7.61
N LYS A 85 2.62 23.83 -6.64
CA LYS A 85 2.96 25.24 -6.87
C LYS A 85 4.42 25.45 -7.27
N SER A 86 5.33 24.66 -6.71
CA SER A 86 6.78 24.78 -6.96
C SER A 86 7.24 23.95 -8.18
N TRP A 87 6.37 23.12 -8.76
CA TRP A 87 6.76 22.26 -9.88
C TRP A 87 7.24 23.04 -11.10
N PRO A 88 6.56 24.14 -11.54
CA PRO A 88 7.06 24.96 -12.65
C PRO A 88 8.46 25.52 -12.40
N GLU A 89 8.72 26.05 -11.20
CA GLU A 89 10.04 26.55 -10.80
C GLU A 89 11.11 25.46 -10.85
N PHE A 90 10.78 24.25 -10.38
CA PHE A 90 11.66 23.08 -10.46
C PHE A 90 12.05 22.75 -11.91
N ILE A 91 11.07 22.79 -12.83
CA ILE A 91 11.31 22.55 -14.26
C ILE A 91 12.20 23.64 -14.87
N GLU A 92 11.97 24.90 -14.52
CA GLU A 92 12.78 26.04 -15.01
C GLU A 92 14.25 25.95 -14.59
N GLN A 93 14.51 25.46 -13.38
CA GLN A 93 15.88 25.34 -12.86
C GLN A 93 16.70 24.24 -13.55
N LYS A 94 16.08 23.30 -14.24
CA LYS A 94 16.72 22.19 -14.99
C LYS A 94 17.76 21.42 -14.13
N LEU A 95 17.43 21.19 -12.88
CA LEU A 95 18.32 20.50 -11.95
C LEU A 95 18.51 19.04 -12.40
N THR A 96 19.76 18.59 -12.48
CA THR A 96 20.12 17.21 -12.85
C THR A 96 20.88 16.49 -11.74
N ASP A 97 21.48 17.23 -10.83
CA ASP A 97 22.22 16.68 -9.69
C ASP A 97 21.28 16.31 -8.55
N HIS A 98 21.43 15.11 -7.99
CA HIS A 98 20.58 14.58 -6.93
C HIS A 98 20.61 15.44 -5.67
N ALA A 99 21.78 15.98 -5.30
CA ALA A 99 21.90 16.84 -4.13
C ALA A 99 21.13 18.14 -4.33
N ALA A 100 21.23 18.74 -5.52
CA ALA A 100 20.50 19.96 -5.85
C ALA A 100 18.98 19.73 -5.88
N ILE A 101 18.52 18.60 -6.46
CA ILE A 101 17.10 18.23 -6.48
C ILE A 101 16.58 18.00 -5.05
N LEU A 102 17.31 17.23 -4.25
CA LEU A 102 16.93 16.96 -2.86
C LEU A 102 16.87 18.25 -2.04
N SER A 103 17.89 19.12 -2.17
CA SER A 103 17.94 20.42 -1.49
C SER A 103 16.77 21.31 -1.89
N PHE A 104 16.46 21.40 -3.19
CA PHE A 104 15.31 22.17 -3.68
C PHE A 104 14.01 21.75 -2.98
N TRP A 105 13.69 20.46 -2.99
CA TRP A 105 12.45 19.97 -2.39
C TRP A 105 12.47 20.04 -0.86
N THR A 106 13.61 19.77 -0.21
CA THR A 106 13.75 19.92 1.25
C THR A 106 13.52 21.38 1.67
N ASP A 107 14.03 22.34 0.93
CA ASP A 107 13.80 23.76 1.20
C ASP A 107 12.33 24.15 1.02
N LYS A 108 11.66 23.67 -0.02
CA LYS A 108 10.22 23.92 -0.22
C LYS A 108 9.34 23.31 0.88
N PHE A 109 9.79 22.21 1.48
CA PHE A 109 9.03 21.50 2.52
C PHE A 109 9.53 21.77 3.95
N ARG A 110 10.48 22.68 4.14
CA ARG A 110 11.15 22.95 5.43
C ARG A 110 10.18 23.10 6.61
N ASP A 111 9.07 23.80 6.41
CA ASP A 111 8.08 24.07 7.46
C ASP A 111 6.95 23.03 7.48
N THR A 112 7.20 21.82 7.02
CA THR A 112 6.20 20.77 7.00
C THR A 112 6.69 19.52 7.70
N ALA A 113 5.85 18.93 8.54
CA ALA A 113 6.11 17.58 9.03
C ALA A 113 6.24 16.61 7.84
N PHE A 114 7.21 15.71 7.90
CA PHE A 114 7.52 14.76 6.82
C PHE A 114 8.06 15.40 5.52
N GLY A 115 8.62 16.59 5.58
CA GLY A 115 9.18 17.29 4.42
C GLY A 115 10.31 16.50 3.76
N PHE A 116 11.24 15.97 4.56
CA PHE A 116 12.32 15.09 4.08
C PHE A 116 11.76 13.86 3.34
N ASP A 117 10.79 13.15 3.91
CA ASP A 117 10.22 11.96 3.30
C ASP A 117 9.54 12.27 1.94
N ALA A 118 8.92 13.46 1.84
CA ALA A 118 8.32 13.90 0.58
C ALA A 118 9.39 14.26 -0.47
N ALA A 119 10.46 14.92 -0.06
CA ALA A 119 11.59 15.27 -0.93
C ALA A 119 12.31 14.01 -1.43
N ALA A 120 12.61 13.06 -0.55
CA ALA A 120 13.21 11.76 -0.90
C ALA A 120 12.30 10.96 -1.85
N PHE A 121 10.99 10.97 -1.63
CA PHE A 121 10.03 10.31 -2.50
C PHE A 121 10.00 10.92 -3.92
N LEU A 122 9.97 12.25 -4.03
CA LEU A 122 10.02 12.93 -5.32
C LEU A 122 11.35 12.66 -6.04
N LEU A 123 12.47 12.68 -5.32
CA LEU A 123 13.79 12.33 -5.87
C LEU A 123 13.82 10.89 -6.39
N HIS A 124 13.25 9.93 -5.64
CA HIS A 124 13.12 8.55 -6.10
C HIS A 124 12.26 8.45 -7.38
N LEU A 125 11.14 9.16 -7.47
CA LEU A 125 10.29 9.11 -8.68
C LEU A 125 11.00 9.70 -9.91
N LEU A 126 11.84 10.71 -9.72
CA LEU A 126 12.64 11.32 -10.79
C LEU A 126 13.81 10.42 -11.22
N HIS A 127 14.39 9.67 -10.31
CA HIS A 127 15.57 8.84 -10.53
C HIS A 127 15.42 7.41 -9.96
N PRO A 128 14.39 6.64 -10.39
CA PRO A 128 14.07 5.35 -9.79
C PRO A 128 15.13 4.27 -10.08
N SER A 129 15.91 4.43 -11.14
CA SER A 129 17.03 3.53 -11.46
C SER A 129 18.29 3.77 -10.61
N GLU A 130 18.40 4.94 -9.97
CA GLU A 130 19.60 5.36 -9.25
C GLU A 130 19.40 5.30 -7.73
N LEU A 131 18.24 5.67 -7.23
CA LEU A 131 17.90 5.70 -5.83
C LEU A 131 16.66 4.88 -5.52
N GLU A 132 16.71 4.10 -4.45
CA GLU A 132 15.56 3.34 -3.98
C GLU A 132 14.59 4.19 -3.17
N LEU A 133 13.35 3.74 -3.06
CA LEU A 133 12.32 4.40 -2.25
C LEU A 133 12.71 4.37 -0.77
N ALA A 134 13.02 5.53 -0.21
CA ALA A 134 13.41 5.71 1.17
C ALA A 134 12.50 6.73 1.89
N ASP A 135 12.30 6.52 3.18
CA ASP A 135 11.66 7.43 4.12
C ASP A 135 12.21 7.17 5.52
N THR A 136 11.77 7.97 6.48
CA THR A 136 12.20 7.86 7.87
C THR A 136 12.06 6.45 8.44
N HIS A 137 10.97 5.72 8.11
CA HIS A 137 10.74 4.35 8.60
C HIS A 137 11.71 3.36 7.97
N ARG A 138 11.92 3.42 6.66
CA ARG A 138 12.84 2.53 5.94
C ARG A 138 14.28 2.74 6.37
N LEU A 139 14.66 4.01 6.59
CA LEU A 139 15.99 4.35 7.12
C LEU A 139 16.19 3.84 8.56
N ALA A 140 15.18 3.96 9.41
CA ALA A 140 15.21 3.38 10.76
C ALA A 140 15.37 1.85 10.71
N ALA A 141 14.62 1.17 9.83
CA ALA A 141 14.73 -0.26 9.62
C ALA A 141 16.14 -0.68 9.20
N MET A 142 16.74 0.02 8.25
CA MET A 142 18.13 -0.22 7.83
C MET A 142 19.10 -0.12 9.01
N ARG A 143 19.02 0.99 9.78
CA ARG A 143 19.91 1.22 10.92
C ARG A 143 19.80 0.14 11.97
N ASP A 144 18.57 -0.20 12.36
CA ASP A 144 18.31 -1.22 13.38
C ASP A 144 18.82 -2.60 12.94
N LEU A 145 18.52 -3.00 11.70
CA LEU A 145 18.96 -4.31 11.16
C LEU A 145 20.48 -4.40 11.05
N LEU A 146 21.15 -3.32 10.63
CA LEU A 146 22.60 -3.27 10.54
C LEU A 146 23.26 -3.33 11.93
N ALA A 147 22.71 -2.60 12.90
CA ALA A 147 23.20 -2.62 14.27
C ALA A 147 23.10 -4.04 14.89
N GLU A 148 22.02 -4.78 14.62
CA GLU A 148 21.83 -6.13 15.14
C GLU A 148 22.86 -7.14 14.62
N ILE A 149 23.37 -6.95 13.42
CA ILE A 149 24.46 -7.80 12.87
C ILE A 149 25.86 -7.25 13.18
N GLY A 150 25.97 -6.27 14.09
CA GLY A 150 27.24 -5.65 14.44
C GLY A 150 27.90 -4.89 13.29
N HIS A 151 27.10 -4.27 12.41
CA HIS A 151 27.57 -3.39 11.36
C HIS A 151 27.29 -1.94 11.76
N GLU A 152 28.27 -1.29 12.36
CA GLU A 152 28.18 0.12 12.71
C GLU A 152 28.25 0.97 11.43
N LEU A 153 27.23 1.78 11.22
CA LEU A 153 27.29 2.86 10.25
C LEU A 153 28.25 3.92 10.83
N GLN A 154 29.31 4.27 10.11
CA GLN A 154 30.17 5.38 10.51
C GLN A 154 29.29 6.61 10.72
N SER A 155 29.54 7.30 11.86
CA SER A 155 28.74 8.39 12.41
C SER A 155 27.99 9.21 11.36
N GLU A 156 26.67 8.97 11.26
CA GLU A 156 25.77 9.72 10.36
C GLU A 156 25.47 11.14 10.87
N ALA A 157 25.97 11.50 12.04
CA ALA A 157 25.69 12.80 12.66
C ALA A 157 26.15 14.01 11.80
N SER A 158 26.96 13.77 10.76
CA SER A 158 27.41 14.79 9.81
C SER A 158 27.19 14.39 8.33
N ALA A 159 26.56 13.25 8.06
CA ALA A 159 26.30 12.84 6.67
C ALA A 159 25.15 13.68 6.07
N SER A 160 25.33 14.12 4.83
CA SER A 160 24.22 14.77 4.10
C SER A 160 23.10 13.77 3.86
N ASP A 161 21.86 14.26 3.76
CA ASP A 161 20.67 13.45 3.49
C ASP A 161 20.83 12.55 2.25
N LEU A 162 21.51 13.05 1.21
CA LEU A 162 21.79 12.28 0.00
C LEU A 162 22.72 11.09 0.25
N VAL A 163 23.72 11.24 1.11
CA VAL A 163 24.62 10.13 1.50
C VAL A 163 23.81 9.02 2.19
N VAL A 164 22.88 9.38 3.06
CA VAL A 164 22.01 8.42 3.75
C VAL A 164 21.09 7.69 2.76
N LEU A 165 20.52 8.39 1.78
CA LEU A 165 19.69 7.79 0.73
C LEU A 165 20.50 6.84 -0.17
N SER A 166 21.76 7.21 -0.48
CA SER A 166 22.67 6.35 -1.25
C SER A 166 23.04 5.08 -0.48
N LEU A 167 23.35 5.19 0.81
CA LEU A 167 23.61 4.04 1.69
C LEU A 167 22.40 3.11 1.79
N TYR A 168 21.19 3.67 1.90
CA TYR A 168 19.97 2.88 1.87
C TYR A 168 19.80 2.14 0.54
N THR A 169 20.08 2.79 -0.57
CA THR A 169 20.01 2.19 -1.90
C THR A 169 20.97 1.01 -2.03
N GLU A 170 22.23 1.15 -1.58
CA GLU A 170 23.21 0.07 -1.54
C GLU A 170 22.75 -1.10 -0.65
N PHE A 171 22.24 -0.79 0.54
CA PHE A 171 21.69 -1.77 1.47
C PHE A 171 20.54 -2.56 0.84
N PHE A 172 19.54 -1.87 0.29
CA PHE A 172 18.37 -2.47 -0.32
C PHE A 172 18.76 -3.38 -1.49
N ARG A 173 19.53 -2.85 -2.44
CA ARG A 173 19.98 -3.61 -3.62
C ARG A 173 20.89 -4.77 -3.26
N GLY A 174 21.70 -4.62 -2.23
CA GLY A 174 22.56 -5.70 -1.72
C GLY A 174 21.79 -6.91 -1.18
N LEU A 175 20.54 -6.72 -0.73
CA LEU A 175 19.67 -7.79 -0.24
C LEU A 175 18.81 -8.45 -1.33
N LEU A 176 18.50 -7.72 -2.42
CA LEU A 176 17.59 -8.21 -3.47
C LEU A 176 17.96 -9.58 -4.05
N PRO A 177 19.22 -9.90 -4.39
CA PRO A 177 19.55 -11.21 -4.97
C PRO A 177 19.18 -12.38 -4.07
N LYS A 178 19.30 -12.23 -2.74
CA LYS A 178 18.89 -13.26 -1.78
C LYS A 178 17.37 -13.36 -1.64
N MET A 179 16.67 -12.24 -1.70
CA MET A 179 15.21 -12.21 -1.71
C MET A 179 14.64 -12.83 -3.00
N GLN A 180 15.24 -12.54 -4.16
CA GLN A 180 14.80 -13.06 -5.45
C GLN A 180 14.87 -14.58 -5.55
N SER A 181 15.88 -15.18 -4.95
CA SER A 181 16.03 -16.64 -4.93
C SER A 181 14.87 -17.36 -4.22
N GLN A 182 14.12 -16.68 -3.35
CA GLN A 182 13.01 -17.27 -2.58
C GLN A 182 11.63 -16.69 -2.94
N HIS A 183 11.55 -15.44 -3.38
CA HIS A 183 10.28 -14.74 -3.59
C HIS A 183 10.02 -14.30 -5.03
N GLY A 184 10.91 -14.61 -5.96
CA GLY A 184 10.75 -14.31 -7.38
C GLY A 184 10.68 -12.80 -7.68
N GLU A 185 9.89 -12.44 -8.68
CA GLU A 185 9.78 -11.05 -9.16
C GLU A 185 9.21 -10.07 -8.14
N GLN A 186 8.51 -10.56 -7.13
CA GLN A 186 7.89 -9.73 -6.07
C GLN A 186 8.84 -9.36 -4.93
N SER A 187 10.08 -9.81 -4.99
CA SER A 187 11.07 -9.65 -3.90
C SER A 187 11.32 -8.20 -3.51
N SER A 188 11.38 -7.27 -4.46
CA SER A 188 11.59 -5.85 -4.19
C SER A 188 10.41 -5.24 -3.44
N VAL A 189 9.18 -5.56 -3.85
CA VAL A 189 7.96 -5.11 -3.18
C VAL A 189 7.86 -5.68 -1.77
N ARG A 190 8.18 -6.95 -1.60
CA ARG A 190 8.17 -7.61 -0.28
C ARG A 190 9.20 -7.03 0.67
N LEU A 191 10.43 -6.81 0.18
CA LEU A 191 11.48 -6.19 0.97
C LEU A 191 11.12 -4.75 1.36
N ASP A 192 10.64 -3.95 0.41
CA ASP A 192 10.22 -2.56 0.64
C ASP A 192 9.15 -2.46 1.73
N ARG A 193 8.10 -3.28 1.63
CA ARG A 193 7.01 -3.32 2.62
C ARG A 193 7.48 -3.78 3.98
N PHE A 194 8.35 -4.80 4.02
CA PHE A 194 8.93 -5.26 5.28
C PHE A 194 9.72 -4.14 5.96
N LEU A 195 10.59 -3.43 5.24
CA LEU A 195 11.39 -2.35 5.80
C LEU A 195 10.52 -1.20 6.32
N MET A 196 9.47 -0.84 5.58
CA MET A 196 8.50 0.15 6.04
C MET A 196 7.78 -0.32 7.32
N ALA A 197 7.32 -1.57 7.35
CA ALA A 197 6.62 -2.12 8.50
C ALA A 197 7.54 -2.27 9.72
N TYR A 198 8.75 -2.76 9.51
CA TYR A 198 9.74 -2.94 10.57
C TYR A 198 10.15 -1.61 11.20
N GLY A 199 10.41 -0.58 10.41
CA GLY A 199 10.74 0.75 10.92
C GLY A 199 9.57 1.49 11.58
N ASN A 200 8.33 1.09 11.29
CA ASN A 200 7.10 1.65 11.90
C ASN A 200 6.47 0.68 12.93
N ARG A 201 7.29 -0.10 13.58
CA ARG A 201 6.86 -1.22 14.45
C ARG A 201 5.92 -0.83 15.59
N GLU A 202 6.07 0.35 16.19
CA GLU A 202 5.19 0.79 17.28
C GLU A 202 3.76 1.00 16.85
N ALA A 203 3.55 1.66 15.71
CA ALA A 203 2.21 1.86 15.17
C ALA A 203 1.55 0.55 14.78
N LEU A 204 2.34 -0.39 14.23
CA LEU A 204 1.86 -1.71 13.84
C LEU A 204 1.61 -2.61 15.04
N ALA A 205 2.45 -2.56 16.09
CA ALA A 205 2.22 -3.26 17.36
C ALA A 205 0.90 -2.82 18.00
N LYS A 206 0.64 -1.53 18.10
CA LYS A 206 -0.65 -1.00 18.61
C LYS A 206 -1.86 -1.49 17.80
N LEU A 207 -1.72 -1.60 16.48
CA LEU A 207 -2.77 -2.19 15.64
C LEU A 207 -2.95 -3.68 15.92
N SER A 208 -1.87 -4.43 16.09
CA SER A 208 -1.92 -5.87 16.42
C SER A 208 -2.56 -6.15 17.76
N GLU A 209 -2.21 -5.39 18.79
CA GLU A 209 -2.84 -5.46 20.11
C GLU A 209 -4.35 -5.22 20.04
N LYS A 210 -4.76 -4.21 19.31
CA LYS A 210 -6.18 -3.82 19.25
C LYS A 210 -7.03 -4.75 18.38
N PHE A 211 -6.48 -5.32 17.33
CA PHE A 211 -7.26 -5.92 16.25
C PHE A 211 -6.83 -7.34 15.85
N GLY A 212 -5.83 -7.93 16.50
CA GLY A 212 -5.30 -9.25 16.16
C GLY A 212 -4.50 -9.27 14.82
N PRO A 213 -4.00 -10.38 14.33
CA PRO A 213 -3.18 -10.50 13.13
C PRO A 213 -3.95 -10.15 11.85
N SER A 214 -3.24 -9.70 10.85
CA SER A 214 -3.76 -9.42 9.51
C SER A 214 -3.22 -10.44 8.52
N VAL A 215 -3.93 -10.66 7.43
CA VAL A 215 -3.53 -11.59 6.38
C VAL A 215 -3.15 -10.81 5.14
N GLU A 216 -2.05 -11.20 4.49
CA GLU A 216 -1.66 -10.61 3.21
C GLU A 216 -2.75 -10.89 2.17
N PRO A 217 -3.27 -9.88 1.46
CA PRO A 217 -4.30 -10.09 0.47
C PRO A 217 -3.77 -10.90 -0.72
N ILE A 218 -4.65 -11.65 -1.36
CA ILE A 218 -4.30 -12.50 -2.49
C ILE A 218 -3.78 -11.67 -3.69
N VAL A 219 -4.20 -10.40 -3.80
CA VAL A 219 -4.01 -9.56 -5.00
C VAL A 219 -3.26 -8.24 -4.76
N PRO A 220 -2.17 -8.16 -4.00
CA PRO A 220 -1.51 -6.88 -3.76
C PRO A 220 -0.49 -6.49 -4.83
N TYR A 221 -0.13 -7.39 -5.75
CA TYR A 221 1.06 -7.27 -6.58
C TYR A 221 0.81 -7.24 -8.09
N VAL A 222 -0.44 -7.40 -8.51
CA VAL A 222 -0.81 -7.40 -9.93
C VAL A 222 -1.42 -6.07 -10.33
N ASP A 223 -1.27 -5.69 -11.60
CA ASP A 223 -2.04 -4.60 -12.15
C ASP A 223 -3.52 -4.95 -12.04
N TRP A 224 -4.34 -4.00 -11.63
CA TRP A 224 -5.76 -4.23 -11.44
C TRP A 224 -6.46 -4.68 -12.73
N ASN A 225 -5.96 -4.21 -13.87
CA ASN A 225 -6.48 -4.56 -15.18
C ASN A 225 -6.04 -5.95 -15.64
N ASP A 226 -4.95 -6.46 -15.06
CA ASP A 226 -4.39 -7.77 -15.38
C ASP A 226 -4.95 -8.88 -14.46
N LEU A 227 -5.87 -8.52 -13.54
CA LEU A 227 -6.55 -9.51 -12.71
C LEU A 227 -7.36 -10.47 -13.57
N THR A 228 -6.94 -11.72 -13.59
CA THR A 228 -7.61 -12.79 -14.31
C THR A 228 -8.15 -13.83 -13.34
N SER A 229 -9.27 -14.42 -13.69
CA SER A 229 -9.89 -15.53 -12.98
C SER A 229 -10.47 -16.48 -14.01
N GLU A 230 -10.62 -17.75 -13.70
CA GLU A 230 -11.21 -18.73 -14.60
C GLU A 230 -12.73 -18.53 -14.70
N HIS A 231 -13.39 -18.24 -13.58
CA HIS A 231 -14.87 -18.20 -13.48
C HIS A 231 -15.43 -16.77 -13.38
N PHE A 232 -14.59 -15.78 -13.05
CA PHE A 232 -15.04 -14.42 -12.75
C PHE A 232 -14.37 -13.35 -13.61
N LEU A 233 -14.91 -12.13 -13.57
CA LEU A 233 -14.46 -10.95 -14.32
C LEU A 233 -14.02 -9.83 -13.37
N PRO A 234 -12.94 -9.98 -12.59
CA PRO A 234 -12.50 -8.96 -11.65
C PRO A 234 -12.10 -7.63 -12.32
N GLY A 235 -11.66 -7.67 -13.58
CA GLY A 235 -11.36 -6.47 -14.38
C GLY A 235 -12.56 -5.55 -14.61
N LYS A 236 -13.80 -6.01 -14.40
CA LYS A 236 -15.00 -5.16 -14.46
C LYS A 236 -15.24 -4.33 -13.20
N ILE A 237 -14.42 -4.50 -12.15
CA ILE A 237 -14.49 -3.67 -10.95
C ILE A 237 -13.81 -2.33 -11.25
N LEU A 238 -14.60 -1.25 -11.29
CA LEU A 238 -14.10 0.07 -11.71
C LEU A 238 -13.40 0.85 -10.59
N GLY A 239 -13.77 0.58 -9.33
CA GLY A 239 -13.25 1.27 -8.17
C GLY A 239 -11.93 0.70 -7.64
N ARG A 240 -11.32 1.43 -6.70
CA ARG A 240 -10.09 1.06 -5.98
C ARG A 240 -10.21 1.29 -4.46
N ALA A 241 -11.44 1.51 -3.96
CA ALA A 241 -11.68 1.64 -2.54
C ALA A 241 -11.61 0.27 -1.84
N ASN A 242 -11.54 0.26 -0.52
CA ASN A 242 -11.44 -0.98 0.25
C ASN A 242 -12.55 -2.01 -0.09
N ALA A 243 -13.79 -1.54 -0.35
CA ALA A 243 -14.89 -2.42 -0.75
C ALA A 243 -14.63 -3.11 -2.10
N ASP A 244 -14.04 -2.40 -3.05
CA ASP A 244 -13.71 -2.91 -4.38
C ASP A 244 -12.58 -3.96 -4.29
N ILE A 245 -11.57 -3.70 -3.47
CA ILE A 245 -10.46 -4.62 -3.24
C ILE A 245 -10.93 -5.88 -2.51
N LEU A 246 -11.78 -5.74 -1.49
CA LEU A 246 -12.37 -6.89 -0.79
C LEU A 246 -13.19 -7.76 -1.74
N PHE A 247 -13.97 -7.16 -2.62
CA PHE A 247 -14.75 -7.89 -3.60
C PHE A 247 -13.85 -8.61 -4.64
N ALA A 248 -12.79 -7.97 -5.11
CA ALA A 248 -11.82 -8.63 -5.99
C ALA A 248 -11.16 -9.84 -5.31
N CYS A 249 -10.75 -9.68 -4.03
CA CYS A 249 -10.22 -10.79 -3.25
C CYS A 249 -11.24 -11.93 -3.07
N LEU A 250 -12.52 -11.60 -2.88
CA LEU A 250 -13.58 -12.59 -2.82
C LEU A 250 -13.69 -13.38 -4.12
N LEU A 251 -13.74 -12.71 -5.28
CA LEU A 251 -13.83 -13.37 -6.58
C LEU A 251 -12.65 -14.33 -6.80
N LEU A 252 -11.44 -13.92 -6.47
CA LEU A 252 -10.24 -14.76 -6.61
C LEU A 252 -10.23 -15.93 -5.62
N THR A 253 -10.75 -15.73 -4.41
CA THR A 253 -10.91 -16.82 -3.43
C THR A 253 -11.95 -17.84 -3.89
N LEU A 254 -13.05 -17.36 -4.46
CA LEU A 254 -14.10 -18.21 -5.03
C LEU A 254 -13.64 -18.92 -6.32
N ASP A 255 -12.73 -18.33 -7.07
CA ASP A 255 -12.16 -18.96 -8.27
C ASP A 255 -11.42 -20.26 -7.95
N HIS A 256 -10.81 -20.35 -6.76
CA HIS A 256 -10.21 -21.59 -6.26
C HIS A 256 -11.20 -22.57 -5.62
N ASN A 257 -12.44 -22.13 -5.34
CA ASN A 257 -13.49 -22.93 -4.72
C ASN A 257 -14.86 -22.57 -5.31
N PRO A 258 -15.07 -22.79 -6.61
CA PRO A 258 -16.27 -22.29 -7.33
C PRO A 258 -17.58 -22.86 -6.79
N GLU A 259 -17.57 -24.04 -6.16
CA GLU A 259 -18.74 -24.64 -5.52
C GLU A 259 -19.31 -23.77 -4.39
N LYS A 260 -18.49 -22.97 -3.72
CA LYS A 260 -18.93 -22.06 -2.65
C LYS A 260 -19.72 -20.86 -3.19
N ALA A 261 -19.53 -20.50 -4.46
CA ALA A 261 -20.24 -19.37 -5.05
C ALA A 261 -21.74 -19.66 -5.23
N SER A 262 -22.14 -20.92 -5.33
CA SER A 262 -23.55 -21.33 -5.53
C SER A 262 -24.40 -21.27 -4.25
N ILE A 263 -23.77 -21.24 -3.07
CA ILE A 263 -24.43 -21.27 -1.75
C ILE A 263 -23.99 -20.10 -0.88
N LEU A 264 -23.68 -18.96 -1.49
CA LEU A 264 -23.08 -17.84 -0.79
C LEU A 264 -24.10 -17.16 0.15
N THR A 265 -23.65 -16.83 1.35
CA THR A 265 -24.36 -15.99 2.31
C THR A 265 -23.51 -14.82 2.73
N VAL A 266 -24.11 -13.80 3.33
CA VAL A 266 -23.35 -12.67 3.91
C VAL A 266 -22.32 -13.18 4.93
N GLU A 267 -22.66 -14.15 5.78
CA GLU A 267 -21.74 -14.75 6.73
C GLU A 267 -20.62 -15.53 6.03
N GLY A 268 -20.94 -16.29 4.98
CA GLY A 268 -19.94 -16.99 4.16
C GLY A 268 -18.92 -16.03 3.54
N VAL A 269 -19.33 -14.86 3.05
CA VAL A 269 -18.41 -13.83 2.58
C VAL A 269 -17.53 -13.28 3.73
N VAL A 270 -18.11 -13.08 4.92
CA VAL A 270 -17.34 -12.62 6.09
C VAL A 270 -16.31 -13.66 6.52
N GLU A 271 -16.61 -14.94 6.41
CA GLU A 271 -15.67 -16.03 6.70
C GLU A 271 -14.54 -16.12 5.66
N LEU A 272 -14.87 -15.96 4.38
CA LEU A 272 -13.89 -15.91 3.30
C LEU A 272 -13.00 -14.66 3.35
N LEU A 273 -13.52 -13.56 3.89
CA LEU A 273 -12.82 -12.28 4.07
C LEU A 273 -12.75 -11.89 5.55
N PRO A 274 -12.03 -12.63 6.39
CA PRO A 274 -12.02 -12.40 7.83
C PRO A 274 -11.46 -11.02 8.18
N LEU A 275 -11.90 -10.48 9.32
CA LEU A 275 -11.42 -9.20 9.84
C LEU A 275 -9.89 -9.17 9.95
N GLY A 276 -9.26 -10.32 10.16
CA GLY A 276 -7.82 -10.50 10.18
C GLY A 276 -7.14 -10.30 8.82
N SER A 277 -7.87 -10.34 7.69
CA SER A 277 -7.37 -9.93 6.37
C SER A 277 -7.20 -8.42 6.27
N GLY A 278 -6.97 -7.77 7.38
CA GLY A 278 -6.80 -6.34 7.55
C GLY A 278 -5.58 -5.76 6.83
N GLY A 279 -4.76 -6.59 6.16
CA GLY A 279 -3.83 -6.12 5.15
C GLY A 279 -4.50 -5.31 4.04
N ILE A 280 -5.77 -5.58 3.74
CA ILE A 280 -6.55 -4.81 2.78
C ILE A 280 -6.92 -3.44 3.34
N CYS A 281 -7.37 -3.40 4.60
CA CYS A 281 -7.72 -2.16 5.28
C CYS A 281 -7.61 -2.31 6.80
N ASN A 282 -7.51 -1.19 7.52
CA ASN A 282 -7.58 -1.26 8.98
C ASN A 282 -8.99 -1.71 9.43
N PRO A 283 -9.12 -2.30 10.63
CA PRO A 283 -10.38 -2.86 11.10
C PRO A 283 -11.56 -1.88 11.18
N GLY A 284 -11.30 -0.60 11.44
CA GLY A 284 -12.36 0.42 11.36
C GLY A 284 -12.86 0.59 9.93
N SER A 285 -11.95 0.65 8.96
CA SER A 285 -12.28 0.73 7.54
C SER A 285 -12.91 -0.55 6.99
N TYR A 286 -12.59 -1.72 7.58
CA TYR A 286 -13.16 -3.01 7.18
C TYR A 286 -14.69 -3.02 7.31
N HIS A 287 -15.24 -2.58 8.45
CA HIS A 287 -16.69 -2.52 8.63
C HIS A 287 -17.36 -1.57 7.64
N TYR A 288 -16.73 -0.42 7.35
CA TYR A 288 -17.21 0.48 6.31
C TYR A 288 -17.18 -0.16 4.93
N ALA A 289 -16.13 -0.88 4.61
CA ALA A 289 -15.99 -1.57 3.34
C ALA A 289 -17.03 -2.67 3.16
N MET A 290 -17.29 -3.47 4.20
CA MET A 290 -18.32 -4.52 4.17
C MET A 290 -19.71 -3.94 3.98
N ILE A 291 -20.08 -2.88 4.70
CA ILE A 291 -21.37 -2.21 4.49
C ILE A 291 -21.48 -1.60 3.08
N ALA A 292 -20.41 -1.00 2.57
CA ALA A 292 -20.41 -0.45 1.21
C ALA A 292 -20.50 -1.54 0.13
N MET A 293 -19.89 -2.68 0.38
CA MET A 293 -19.86 -3.82 -0.52
C MET A 293 -21.23 -4.50 -0.63
N PHE A 294 -21.86 -4.82 0.50
CA PHE A 294 -23.18 -5.44 0.51
C PHE A 294 -24.31 -4.49 0.15
N GLY A 295 -24.20 -3.21 0.52
CA GLY A 295 -25.25 -2.21 0.30
C GLY A 295 -25.19 -1.51 -1.04
N GLY A 296 -24.35 -1.92 -1.97
CA GLY A 296 -24.27 -1.35 -3.31
C GLY A 296 -23.88 0.13 -3.37
N GLN A 297 -23.25 0.67 -2.32
CA GLN A 297 -22.90 2.09 -2.24
C GLN A 297 -21.97 2.49 -3.40
N LYS A 298 -22.25 3.62 -4.04
CA LYS A 298 -21.48 4.13 -5.20
C LYS A 298 -21.44 3.15 -6.37
N GLU A 299 -22.61 2.64 -6.77
CA GLU A 299 -22.78 1.74 -7.92
C GLU A 299 -22.08 0.38 -7.79
N ARG A 300 -21.80 -0.05 -6.55
CA ARG A 300 -21.21 -1.35 -6.24
C ARG A 300 -22.29 -2.44 -6.15
N ASP A 301 -22.95 -2.71 -7.22
CA ASP A 301 -23.93 -3.80 -7.36
C ASP A 301 -23.22 -5.17 -7.50
N PHE A 302 -22.44 -5.50 -6.46
CA PHE A 302 -21.62 -6.72 -6.45
C PHE A 302 -22.41 -7.99 -6.23
N PHE A 303 -23.53 -7.90 -5.52
CA PHE A 303 -24.35 -9.04 -5.14
C PHE A 303 -25.81 -8.87 -5.55
N VAL A 304 -26.44 -10.00 -5.82
CA VAL A 304 -27.89 -10.15 -5.93
C VAL A 304 -28.37 -10.87 -4.66
N PHE A 305 -29.31 -10.26 -3.94
CA PHE A 305 -29.92 -10.86 -2.76
C PHE A 305 -31.16 -11.67 -3.17
N GLU A 306 -31.37 -12.86 -2.57
CA GLU A 306 -32.63 -13.60 -2.74
C GLU A 306 -33.80 -12.85 -2.11
N ASP A 307 -33.57 -12.15 -1.02
CA ASP A 307 -34.57 -11.32 -0.31
C ASP A 307 -34.40 -9.84 -0.66
N GLU A 308 -35.32 -9.31 -1.43
CA GLU A 308 -35.33 -7.90 -1.86
C GLU A 308 -35.46 -6.92 -0.69
N ALA A 309 -36.18 -7.30 0.39
CA ALA A 309 -36.30 -6.45 1.57
C ALA A 309 -34.96 -6.31 2.30
N LEU A 310 -34.18 -7.39 2.38
CA LEU A 310 -32.81 -7.34 2.91
C LEU A 310 -31.88 -6.53 2.01
N SER A 311 -31.98 -6.67 0.68
CA SER A 311 -31.20 -5.84 -0.25
C SER A 311 -31.43 -4.35 0.01
N LYS A 312 -32.70 -3.90 0.14
CA LYS A 312 -33.07 -2.53 0.46
C LYS A 312 -32.51 -2.09 1.82
N ALA A 313 -32.64 -2.95 2.83
CA ALA A 313 -32.13 -2.65 4.18
C ALA A 313 -30.60 -2.48 4.19
N PHE A 314 -29.84 -3.28 3.46
CA PHE A 314 -28.40 -3.11 3.29
C PHE A 314 -28.05 -1.80 2.57
N THR A 315 -28.79 -1.44 1.54
CA THR A 315 -28.62 -0.18 0.79
C THR A 315 -28.89 1.03 1.68
N GLU A 316 -29.96 1.00 2.49
CA GLU A 316 -30.28 2.05 3.45
C GLU A 316 -29.16 2.21 4.49
N GLN A 317 -28.66 1.11 5.04
CA GLN A 317 -27.54 1.15 5.98
C GLN A 317 -26.27 1.72 5.35
N ALA A 318 -25.98 1.39 4.11
CA ALA A 318 -24.81 1.91 3.41
C ALA A 318 -24.88 3.44 3.18
N ASN A 319 -26.08 3.98 2.99
CA ASN A 319 -26.31 5.39 2.71
C ASN A 319 -26.59 6.25 3.97
N ASN A 320 -26.85 5.63 5.10
CA ASN A 320 -27.14 6.34 6.34
C ASN A 320 -25.86 6.85 7.03
N SER A 321 -25.81 8.10 7.45
CA SER A 321 -24.69 8.69 8.19
C SER A 321 -24.51 8.09 9.59
N THR A 322 -25.59 7.62 10.22
CA THR A 322 -25.62 7.00 11.57
C THR A 322 -25.72 5.47 11.51
N ARG A 323 -25.32 4.89 10.38
CA ARG A 323 -25.42 3.47 10.09
C ARG A 323 -24.85 2.54 11.16
N ASP A 324 -25.51 1.39 11.35
CA ASP A 324 -24.95 0.27 12.11
C ASP A 324 -23.81 -0.39 11.32
N MET A 325 -22.58 -0.17 11.77
CA MET A 325 -21.38 -0.68 11.11
C MET A 325 -21.26 -2.20 11.11
N ARG A 326 -22.05 -2.88 11.94
CA ARG A 326 -22.07 -4.35 12.04
C ARG A 326 -23.37 -4.96 11.54
N PHE A 327 -24.18 -4.19 10.84
CA PHE A 327 -25.48 -4.63 10.29
C PHE A 327 -25.35 -5.95 9.50
N TYR A 328 -24.32 -6.10 8.68
CA TYR A 328 -24.08 -7.32 7.90
C TYR A 328 -23.91 -8.57 8.78
N ARG A 329 -23.43 -8.46 10.02
CA ARG A 329 -23.32 -9.60 10.94
C ARG A 329 -24.65 -10.05 11.50
N LYS A 330 -25.58 -9.10 11.72
CA LYS A 330 -26.95 -9.41 12.17
C LYS A 330 -27.75 -10.16 11.12
N HIS A 331 -27.41 -9.95 9.86
CA HIS A 331 -28.08 -10.55 8.71
C HIS A 331 -27.17 -11.51 7.94
N GLY A 332 -26.29 -12.22 8.66
CA GLY A 332 -25.32 -13.16 8.09
C GLY A 332 -25.97 -14.31 7.31
N HIS A 333 -27.19 -14.71 7.65
CA HIS A 333 -27.97 -15.75 7.00
C HIS A 333 -28.52 -15.34 5.62
N ALA A 334 -28.48 -14.05 5.27
CA ALA A 334 -28.98 -13.58 3.99
C ALA A 334 -28.26 -14.28 2.83
N LYS A 335 -29.03 -14.96 1.99
CA LYS A 335 -28.54 -15.61 0.80
C LYS A 335 -28.32 -14.59 -0.31
N ILE A 336 -27.17 -14.70 -0.93
CA ILE A 336 -26.71 -13.79 -1.97
C ILE A 336 -26.02 -14.60 -3.08
N SER A 337 -25.94 -14.02 -4.27
CA SER A 337 -25.11 -14.52 -5.34
C SER A 337 -24.24 -13.40 -5.90
N ILE A 338 -23.15 -13.75 -6.54
CA ILE A 338 -22.34 -12.78 -7.29
C ILE A 338 -23.21 -12.25 -8.44
N ASN A 339 -23.20 -10.92 -8.62
CA ASN A 339 -23.92 -10.32 -9.74
C ASN A 339 -23.39 -10.90 -11.07
N PRO A 340 -24.26 -11.40 -11.97
CA PRO A 340 -23.86 -12.05 -13.21
C PRO A 340 -22.90 -11.24 -14.08
N LYS A 341 -22.90 -9.91 -13.99
CA LYS A 341 -21.93 -9.08 -14.73
C LYS A 341 -20.46 -9.35 -14.37
N PHE A 342 -20.20 -9.98 -13.23
CA PHE A 342 -18.85 -10.35 -12.76
C PHE A 342 -18.55 -11.85 -12.95
N THR A 343 -19.45 -12.64 -13.48
CA THR A 343 -19.24 -14.05 -13.82
C THR A 343 -18.91 -14.21 -15.30
N LYS A 344 -18.16 -15.25 -15.63
CA LYS A 344 -18.01 -15.73 -17.00
C LYS A 344 -19.13 -16.73 -17.27
N ASP A 345 -19.67 -16.67 -18.47
CA ASP A 345 -20.67 -17.63 -18.97
C ASP A 345 -20.06 -19.03 -19.12
#